data_3471ea403583014e44e878b4532e7336
#
_entry.id   3471ea403583014e44e878b4532e7336
#
_cell.length_a   1.000
_cell.length_b   1.000
_cell.length_c   1.000
_cell.angle_alpha   90.00
_cell.angle_beta   90.00
_cell.angle_gamma   90.00
#
_symmetry.space_group_name_H-M   'P 1'
#
loop_
_entity.id
_entity.type
_entity.pdbx_description
1 polymer ?
#
loop_
_entity_poly.entity_id
_entity_poly.type
_entity_poly.pdbx_seq_one_letter_code
_entity_poly.pdbx_strand_id
1 'polypeptide(L)'
;ETAQKIGFGTTVVPFETDLSKPEVIHALSQCDMIFGCMDSIDGRHLLNKLASYYLIPYMDMGVRIDADKKGGVDAINGAVHYIKPGGSSLLSRGVYAVQDLEAASMQRHSPDQYAARHAEGYIKGVRVDQPAVISVNMQVASTAFNEFLARVHPYRVEPNSRFAERRIVISDPAASLDIEEGDTCKVFAKNLAKGDQKPLLGLLGLE
;
A
#
# COMPACT_ATOMS: atom_id res chain seq x y z
N GLU A 1 5.68 10.76 19.45
CA GLU A 1 5.46 10.78 20.90
C GLU A 1 5.35 9.36 21.48
N THR A 2 4.45 8.49 20.97
CA THR A 2 4.31 7.12 21.52
C THR A 2 5.57 6.27 21.35
N ALA A 3 6.20 6.27 20.19
CA ALA A 3 7.45 5.54 19.93
C ALA A 3 8.60 6.03 20.84
N GLN A 4 8.66 7.33 21.11
CA GLN A 4 9.65 7.90 22.04
C GLN A 4 9.39 7.47 23.50
N LYS A 5 8.11 7.36 23.90
CA LYS A 5 7.73 6.89 25.25
C LYS A 5 8.06 5.43 25.49
N ILE A 6 8.05 4.59 24.46
CA ILE A 6 8.46 3.17 24.54
C ILE A 6 9.93 3.06 24.94
N GLY A 7 10.80 3.98 24.52
CA GLY A 7 12.13 4.16 25.10
C GLY A 7 13.20 3.15 24.70
N PHE A 8 13.00 2.38 23.63
CA PHE A 8 13.98 1.40 23.14
C PHE A 8 15.11 1.99 22.26
N GLY A 9 15.31 3.32 22.32
CA GLY A 9 16.38 4.01 21.59
C GLY A 9 16.12 4.19 20.09
N THR A 10 14.92 3.90 19.60
CA THR A 10 14.54 4.13 18.21
C THR A 10 14.50 5.63 17.91
N THR A 11 15.27 6.08 16.93
CA THR A 11 15.18 7.44 16.41
C THR A 11 13.96 7.55 15.51
N VAL A 12 13.06 8.48 15.82
CA VAL A 12 11.86 8.77 15.02
C VAL A 12 12.04 10.09 14.33
N VAL A 13 11.97 10.11 13.00
CA VAL A 13 12.02 11.31 12.16
C VAL A 13 10.65 11.51 11.51
N PRO A 14 9.79 12.37 12.07
CA PRO A 14 8.46 12.62 11.52
C PRO A 14 8.52 13.57 10.31
N PHE A 15 7.73 13.29 9.29
CA PHE A 15 7.46 14.19 8.17
C PHE A 15 5.96 14.52 8.20
N GLU A 16 5.61 15.71 8.65
CA GLU A 16 4.23 16.19 8.73
C GLU A 16 3.83 16.87 7.41
N THR A 17 3.98 16.16 6.30
CA THR A 17 3.73 16.68 4.95
C THR A 17 3.30 15.58 4.00
N ASP A 18 2.90 15.94 2.78
CA ASP A 18 2.45 15.01 1.75
C ASP A 18 3.59 14.07 1.30
N LEU A 19 3.25 12.80 1.11
CA LEU A 19 4.19 11.76 0.65
C LEU A 19 4.84 12.08 -0.69
N SER A 20 4.17 12.86 -1.55
CA SER A 20 4.69 13.23 -2.87
C SER A 20 5.77 14.31 -2.84
N LYS A 21 6.08 14.87 -1.67
CA LYS A 21 7.14 15.89 -1.57
C LYS A 21 8.52 15.30 -1.82
N PRO A 22 9.37 15.96 -2.63
CA PRO A 22 10.72 15.45 -2.95
C PRO A 22 11.55 15.09 -1.73
N GLU A 23 11.51 15.90 -0.67
CA GLU A 23 12.24 15.63 0.57
C GLU A 23 11.78 14.35 1.27
N VAL A 24 10.49 14.01 1.21
CA VAL A 24 9.95 12.76 1.76
C VAL A 24 10.37 11.57 0.91
N ILE A 25 10.29 11.70 -0.41
CA ILE A 25 10.74 10.68 -1.36
C ILE A 25 12.22 10.38 -1.16
N HIS A 26 13.07 11.40 -1.05
CA HIS A 26 14.51 11.23 -0.79
C HIS A 26 14.79 10.60 0.58
N ALA A 27 14.03 10.95 1.63
CA ALA A 27 14.17 10.30 2.92
C ALA A 27 13.79 8.81 2.84
N LEU A 28 12.68 8.49 2.20
CA LEU A 28 12.23 7.10 2.02
C LEU A 28 13.17 6.29 1.12
N SER A 29 13.84 6.92 0.15
CA SER A 29 14.80 6.25 -0.73
C SER A 29 16.04 5.74 0.00
N GLN A 30 16.29 6.19 1.22
CA GLN A 30 17.40 5.75 2.07
C GLN A 30 16.99 4.62 3.06
N CYS A 31 15.74 4.18 3.01
CA CYS A 31 15.25 3.14 3.90
C CYS A 31 15.54 1.74 3.35
N ASP A 32 15.74 0.78 4.24
CA ASP A 32 15.92 -0.65 3.88
C ASP A 32 14.59 -1.36 3.62
N MET A 33 13.48 -0.81 4.13
CA MET A 33 12.13 -1.37 4.03
C MET A 33 11.08 -0.27 4.16
N ILE A 34 10.00 -0.40 3.39
CA ILE A 34 8.84 0.49 3.46
C ILE A 34 7.64 -0.28 3.99
N PHE A 35 6.95 0.30 4.97
CA PHE A 35 5.63 -0.16 5.42
C PHE A 35 4.58 0.88 5.02
N GLY A 36 3.66 0.49 4.15
CA GLY A 36 2.58 1.35 3.67
C GLY A 36 1.28 1.07 4.40
N CYS A 37 0.81 2.08 5.13
CA CYS A 37 -0.49 2.09 5.81
C CYS A 37 -1.42 3.10 5.13
N MET A 38 -1.38 3.13 3.78
CA MET A 38 -2.11 4.13 3.00
C MET A 38 -3.55 3.70 2.78
N ASP A 39 -4.46 4.62 2.94
CA ASP A 39 -5.88 4.48 2.59
C ASP A 39 -6.18 4.90 1.15
N SER A 40 -5.29 5.69 0.54
CA SER A 40 -5.45 6.20 -0.82
C SER A 40 -4.74 5.35 -1.87
N ILE A 41 -5.38 5.22 -3.04
CA ILE A 41 -4.86 4.45 -4.18
C ILE A 41 -3.58 5.08 -4.74
N ASP A 42 -3.55 6.39 -4.85
CA ASP A 42 -2.40 7.15 -5.35
C ASP A 42 -1.20 7.09 -4.40
N GLY A 43 -1.42 7.12 -3.08
CA GLY A 43 -0.37 6.89 -2.10
C GLY A 43 0.25 5.49 -2.20
N ARG A 44 -0.58 4.45 -2.34
CA ARG A 44 -0.12 3.06 -2.58
C ARG A 44 0.66 2.94 -3.88
N HIS A 45 0.17 3.58 -4.95
CA HIS A 45 0.86 3.59 -6.24
C HIS A 45 2.23 4.28 -6.14
N LEU A 46 2.31 5.41 -5.45
CA LEU A 46 3.55 6.15 -5.24
C LEU A 46 4.58 5.32 -4.46
N LEU A 47 4.18 4.66 -3.37
CA LEU A 47 5.07 3.77 -2.61
C LEU A 47 5.53 2.58 -3.45
N ASN A 48 4.65 1.96 -4.23
CA ASN A 48 5.03 0.87 -5.12
C ASN A 48 6.03 1.35 -6.20
N LYS A 49 5.86 2.57 -6.70
CA LYS A 49 6.78 3.18 -7.68
C LYS A 49 8.14 3.48 -7.05
N LEU A 50 8.16 4.08 -5.86
CA LEU A 50 9.36 4.33 -5.08
C LEU A 50 10.13 3.03 -4.81
N ALA A 51 9.44 1.99 -4.35
CA ALA A 51 10.01 0.67 -4.13
C ALA A 51 10.72 0.12 -5.37
N SER A 52 10.14 0.31 -6.56
CA SER A 52 10.74 -0.13 -7.83
C SER A 52 11.94 0.73 -8.24
N TYR A 53 11.85 2.06 -8.10
CA TYR A 53 12.92 2.99 -8.49
C TYR A 53 14.18 2.82 -7.66
N TYR A 54 14.03 2.59 -6.36
CA TYR A 54 15.16 2.52 -5.42
C TYR A 54 15.47 1.09 -4.94
N LEU A 55 14.81 0.08 -5.51
CA LEU A 55 15.02 -1.34 -5.15
C LEU A 55 14.74 -1.64 -3.67
N ILE A 56 13.79 -0.96 -3.06
CA ILE A 56 13.45 -1.12 -1.65
C ILE A 56 12.25 -2.08 -1.52
N PRO A 57 12.33 -3.14 -0.71
CA PRO A 57 11.17 -3.97 -0.40
C PRO A 57 10.05 -3.15 0.24
N TYR A 58 8.80 -3.45 -0.15
CA TYR A 58 7.63 -2.73 0.30
C TYR A 58 6.59 -3.70 0.86
N MET A 59 6.10 -3.41 2.05
CA MET A 59 5.00 -4.12 2.68
C MET A 59 3.77 -3.22 2.69
N ASP A 60 2.79 -3.52 1.86
CA ASP A 60 1.49 -2.84 1.87
C ASP A 60 0.52 -3.57 2.79
N MET A 61 -0.25 -2.82 3.53
CA MET A 61 -1.28 -3.37 4.38
C MET A 61 -2.56 -2.54 4.30
N GLY A 62 -3.68 -3.23 4.34
CA GLY A 62 -4.98 -2.58 4.27
C GLY A 62 -6.07 -3.39 4.93
N VAL A 63 -7.08 -2.68 5.39
CA VAL A 63 -8.31 -3.24 5.95
C VAL A 63 -9.48 -2.76 5.12
N ARG A 64 -10.45 -3.63 4.93
CA ARG A 64 -11.72 -3.30 4.30
C ARG A 64 -12.86 -3.82 5.17
N ILE A 65 -13.76 -2.92 5.52
CA ILE A 65 -14.98 -3.23 6.25
C ILE A 65 -16.16 -2.91 5.34
N ASP A 66 -16.92 -3.92 5.00
CA ASP A 66 -18.14 -3.76 4.20
C ASP A 66 -19.34 -3.68 5.16
N ALA A 67 -20.02 -2.52 5.17
CA ALA A 67 -21.20 -2.28 6.01
C ALA A 67 -22.48 -2.45 5.19
N ASP A 68 -23.54 -2.98 5.82
CA ASP A 68 -24.85 -3.24 5.19
C ASP A 68 -25.72 -1.99 5.05
N LYS A 69 -25.22 -0.81 5.43
CA LYS A 69 -25.93 0.48 5.47
C LYS A 69 -27.16 0.51 6.41
N LYS A 70 -27.34 -0.52 7.21
CA LYS A 70 -28.42 -0.65 8.19
C LYS A 70 -27.89 -0.73 9.62
N GLY A 71 -26.60 -0.47 9.81
CA GLY A 71 -25.91 -0.53 11.10
C GLY A 71 -25.23 -1.87 11.38
N GLY A 72 -25.26 -2.82 10.44
CA GLY A 72 -24.53 -4.09 10.49
C GLY A 72 -23.25 -4.07 9.63
N VAL A 73 -22.45 -5.12 9.78
CA VAL A 73 -21.22 -5.35 9.03
C VAL A 73 -21.35 -6.66 8.26
N ASP A 74 -21.24 -6.61 6.94
CA ASP A 74 -21.31 -7.78 6.06
C ASP A 74 -19.98 -8.57 6.02
N ALA A 75 -18.86 -7.86 5.97
CA ALA A 75 -17.55 -8.49 5.92
C ALA A 75 -16.44 -7.58 6.49
N ILE A 76 -15.45 -8.22 7.09
CA ILE A 76 -14.20 -7.58 7.53
C ILE A 76 -13.04 -8.35 6.94
N ASN A 77 -12.27 -7.67 6.11
CA ASN A 77 -11.14 -8.24 5.37
C ASN A 77 -9.87 -7.43 5.63
N GLY A 78 -8.75 -8.11 5.78
CA GLY A 78 -7.41 -7.53 5.78
C GLY A 78 -6.56 -8.13 4.67
N ALA A 79 -5.59 -7.37 4.19
CA ALA A 79 -4.59 -7.87 3.27
C ALA A 79 -3.21 -7.32 3.63
N VAL A 80 -2.21 -8.18 3.50
CA VAL A 80 -0.78 -7.82 3.60
C VAL A 80 -0.11 -8.26 2.31
N HIS A 81 0.52 -7.34 1.61
CA HIS A 81 1.24 -7.59 0.37
C HIS A 81 2.73 -7.31 0.58
N TYR A 82 3.57 -8.31 0.44
CA TYR A 82 5.00 -8.11 0.29
C TYR A 82 5.33 -7.89 -1.19
N ILE A 83 5.87 -6.74 -1.50
CA ILE A 83 6.30 -6.34 -2.85
C ILE A 83 7.82 -6.33 -2.88
N LYS A 84 8.39 -7.27 -3.61
CA LYS A 84 9.84 -7.27 -3.87
C LYS A 84 10.13 -6.47 -5.15
N PRO A 85 11.22 -5.72 -5.22
CA PRO A 85 11.63 -5.06 -6.46
C PRO A 85 11.80 -6.08 -7.60
N GLY A 86 11.22 -5.77 -8.77
CA GLY A 86 11.26 -6.66 -9.94
C GLY A 86 10.26 -7.82 -9.93
N GLY A 87 9.46 -7.98 -8.88
CA GLY A 87 8.38 -8.96 -8.80
C GLY A 87 7.03 -8.44 -9.28
N SER A 88 5.96 -9.05 -8.80
CA SER A 88 4.60 -8.54 -8.96
C SER A 88 4.41 -7.24 -8.16
N SER A 89 3.40 -6.47 -8.49
CA SER A 89 3.09 -5.18 -7.86
C SER A 89 1.63 -5.14 -7.39
N LEU A 90 1.26 -4.16 -6.60
CA LEU A 90 -0.14 -3.95 -6.22
C LEU A 90 -1.04 -3.81 -7.45
N LEU A 91 -0.54 -3.17 -8.53
CA LEU A 91 -1.26 -3.05 -9.80
C LEU A 91 -1.47 -4.41 -10.48
N SER A 92 -0.41 -5.22 -10.62
CA SER A 92 -0.52 -6.54 -11.27
C SER A 92 -1.29 -7.56 -10.43
N ARG A 93 -1.37 -7.36 -9.11
CA ARG A 93 -2.21 -8.15 -8.18
C ARG A 93 -3.67 -7.68 -8.16
N GLY A 94 -4.02 -6.62 -8.90
CA GLY A 94 -5.39 -6.09 -8.97
C GLY A 94 -5.88 -5.42 -7.70
N VAL A 95 -4.96 -4.93 -6.85
CA VAL A 95 -5.33 -4.16 -5.64
C VAL A 95 -6.00 -2.84 -6.03
N TYR A 96 -5.58 -2.27 -7.15
CA TYR A 96 -6.21 -1.14 -7.82
C TYR A 96 -6.02 -1.25 -9.35
N ALA A 97 -6.86 -0.56 -10.12
CA ALA A 97 -6.73 -0.45 -11.57
C ALA A 97 -6.20 0.94 -11.99
N VAL A 98 -5.74 1.05 -13.25
CA VAL A 98 -5.27 2.35 -13.79
C VAL A 98 -6.37 3.39 -13.78
N GLN A 99 -7.60 2.98 -14.07
CA GLN A 99 -8.79 3.86 -14.03
C GLN A 99 -9.04 4.43 -12.63
N ASP A 100 -8.76 3.65 -11.59
CA ASP A 100 -8.91 4.11 -10.20
C ASP A 100 -7.87 5.19 -9.85
N LEU A 101 -6.64 5.08 -10.40
CA LEU A 101 -5.60 6.10 -10.27
C LEU A 101 -5.99 7.41 -10.95
N GLU A 102 -6.54 7.32 -12.17
CA GLU A 102 -7.02 8.48 -12.90
C GLU A 102 -8.14 9.18 -12.14
N ALA A 103 -9.09 8.41 -11.58
CA ALA A 103 -10.18 8.92 -10.76
C ALA A 103 -9.66 9.59 -9.48
N ALA A 104 -8.72 8.97 -8.76
CA ALA A 104 -8.13 9.51 -7.55
C ALA A 104 -7.32 10.81 -7.83
N SER A 105 -6.55 10.81 -8.92
CA SER A 105 -5.83 12.00 -9.38
C SER A 105 -6.77 13.15 -9.75
N MET A 106 -7.86 12.85 -10.47
CA MET A 106 -8.86 13.84 -10.84
C MET A 106 -9.57 14.40 -9.61
N GLN A 107 -9.93 13.56 -8.66
CA GLN A 107 -10.56 14.00 -7.40
C GLN A 107 -9.66 14.97 -6.62
N ARG A 108 -8.34 14.76 -6.62
CA ARG A 108 -7.37 15.61 -5.91
C ARG A 108 -7.12 16.94 -6.63
N HIS A 109 -6.91 16.91 -7.96
CA HIS A 109 -6.45 18.08 -8.72
C HIS A 109 -7.57 18.86 -9.41
N SER A 110 -8.74 18.24 -9.61
CA SER A 110 -9.87 18.82 -10.35
C SER A 110 -11.20 18.30 -9.79
N PRO A 111 -11.54 18.60 -8.52
CA PRO A 111 -12.71 18.01 -7.84
C PRO A 111 -14.02 18.29 -8.57
N ASP A 112 -14.16 19.46 -9.21
CA ASP A 112 -15.38 19.81 -9.99
C ASP A 112 -15.55 18.92 -11.22
N GLN A 113 -14.45 18.63 -11.93
CA GLN A 113 -14.48 17.70 -13.07
C GLN A 113 -14.75 16.27 -12.64
N TYR A 114 -14.20 15.86 -11.49
CA TYR A 114 -14.48 14.57 -10.89
C TYR A 114 -15.97 14.43 -10.56
N ALA A 115 -16.56 15.44 -9.91
CA ALA A 115 -17.99 15.45 -9.55
C ALA A 115 -18.89 15.36 -10.79
N ALA A 116 -18.59 16.10 -11.86
CA ALA A 116 -19.33 16.06 -13.12
C ALA A 116 -19.27 14.66 -13.75
N ARG A 117 -18.06 14.07 -13.91
CA ARG A 117 -17.91 12.74 -14.51
C ARG A 117 -18.49 11.62 -13.65
N HIS A 118 -18.45 11.77 -12.32
CA HIS A 118 -19.10 10.85 -11.40
C HIS A 118 -20.63 10.88 -11.56
N ALA A 119 -21.21 12.08 -11.67
CA ALA A 119 -22.65 12.26 -11.91
C ALA A 119 -23.11 11.69 -13.26
N GLU A 120 -22.26 11.75 -14.29
CA GLU A 120 -22.48 11.16 -15.61
C GLU A 120 -22.27 9.63 -15.66
N GLY A 121 -21.79 9.02 -14.55
CA GLY A 121 -21.56 7.58 -14.44
C GLY A 121 -20.26 7.08 -15.12
N TYR A 122 -19.40 7.97 -15.62
CA TYR A 122 -18.12 7.60 -16.23
C TYR A 122 -17.06 7.17 -15.22
N ILE A 123 -17.19 7.60 -13.97
CA ILE A 123 -16.26 7.24 -12.90
C ILE A 123 -17.04 6.54 -11.79
N LYS A 124 -16.63 5.35 -11.40
CA LYS A 124 -17.12 4.71 -10.18
C LYS A 124 -16.54 5.49 -8.99
N GLY A 125 -17.39 5.91 -8.05
CA GLY A 125 -16.96 6.72 -6.92
C GLY A 125 -15.82 6.08 -6.15
N VAL A 126 -14.80 6.88 -5.82
CA VAL A 126 -13.80 6.49 -4.84
C VAL A 126 -14.52 6.37 -3.49
N ARG A 127 -14.37 5.25 -2.80
CA ARG A 127 -15.04 5.02 -1.52
C ARG A 127 -14.58 6.05 -0.50
N VAL A 128 -15.52 6.79 0.08
CA VAL A 128 -15.23 7.95 0.91
C VAL A 128 -15.14 7.62 2.40
N ASP A 129 -15.83 6.63 2.92
CA ASP A 129 -15.82 6.33 4.36
C ASP A 129 -15.70 4.83 4.61
N GLN A 130 -14.52 4.43 5.11
CA GLN A 130 -14.35 3.11 5.71
C GLN A 130 -14.15 3.28 7.22
N PRO A 131 -15.00 2.67 8.06
CA PRO A 131 -14.83 2.74 9.49
C PRO A 131 -13.49 2.10 9.87
N ALA A 132 -12.70 2.80 10.70
CA ALA A 132 -11.45 2.28 11.24
C ALA A 132 -11.71 1.60 12.58
N VAL A 133 -11.35 0.32 12.68
CA VAL A 133 -11.44 -0.45 13.92
C VAL A 133 -10.05 -0.84 14.37
N ILE A 134 -9.61 -0.31 15.50
CA ILE A 134 -8.24 -0.45 15.99
C ILE A 134 -7.79 -1.92 16.13
N SER A 135 -8.65 -2.81 16.63
CA SER A 135 -8.31 -4.22 16.77
C SER A 135 -8.04 -4.91 15.43
N VAL A 136 -8.82 -4.59 14.41
CA VAL A 136 -8.66 -5.09 13.04
C VAL A 136 -7.37 -4.57 12.42
N ASN A 137 -7.13 -3.27 12.55
CA ASN A 137 -5.90 -2.64 12.04
C ASN A 137 -4.66 -3.23 12.73
N MET A 138 -4.71 -3.44 14.06
CA MET A 138 -3.60 -4.05 14.80
C MET A 138 -3.33 -5.50 14.38
N GLN A 139 -4.36 -6.29 14.09
CA GLN A 139 -4.20 -7.67 13.62
C GLN A 139 -3.47 -7.70 12.27
N VAL A 140 -3.87 -6.84 11.33
CA VAL A 140 -3.24 -6.75 10.01
C VAL A 140 -1.81 -6.20 10.12
N ALA A 141 -1.59 -5.16 10.93
CA ALA A 141 -0.26 -4.61 11.17
C ALA A 141 0.69 -5.63 11.81
N SER A 142 0.20 -6.40 12.80
CA SER A 142 0.99 -7.47 13.43
C SER A 142 1.32 -8.58 12.43
N THR A 143 0.39 -8.94 11.54
CA THR A 143 0.64 -9.90 10.46
C THR A 143 1.72 -9.39 9.51
N ALA A 144 1.65 -8.12 9.10
CA ALA A 144 2.67 -7.51 8.23
C ALA A 144 4.05 -7.50 8.89
N PHE A 145 4.11 -7.18 10.18
CA PHE A 145 5.37 -7.21 10.91
C PHE A 145 5.94 -8.62 11.05
N ASN A 146 5.11 -9.63 11.31
CA ASN A 146 5.53 -11.03 11.33
C ASN A 146 6.03 -11.50 9.94
N GLU A 147 5.42 -11.02 8.85
CA GLU A 147 5.92 -11.27 7.50
C GLU A 147 7.30 -10.64 7.25
N PHE A 148 7.54 -9.46 7.76
CA PHE A 148 8.86 -8.84 7.74
C PHE A 148 9.87 -9.66 8.55
N LEU A 149 9.55 -10.01 9.80
CA LEU A 149 10.44 -10.80 10.66
C LEU A 149 10.80 -12.15 10.03
N ALA A 150 9.84 -12.83 9.38
CA ALA A 150 10.11 -14.10 8.71
C ALA A 150 11.09 -13.98 7.52
N ARG A 151 11.24 -12.79 6.95
CA ARG A 151 12.22 -12.52 5.87
C ARG A 151 13.59 -12.14 6.39
N VAL A 152 13.63 -11.46 7.52
CA VAL A 152 14.89 -11.05 8.17
C VAL A 152 15.47 -12.19 9.00
N HIS A 153 14.61 -12.95 9.68
CA HIS A 153 14.97 -14.06 10.53
C HIS A 153 14.32 -15.36 10.02
N PRO A 154 15.08 -16.33 9.53
CA PRO A 154 14.54 -17.54 8.91
C PRO A 154 13.99 -18.53 9.95
N TYR A 155 12.84 -18.25 10.54
CA TYR A 155 12.14 -19.13 11.48
C TYR A 155 10.98 -19.90 10.85
N ARG A 156 10.57 -19.52 9.62
CA ARG A 156 9.44 -20.14 8.93
C ARG A 156 9.83 -21.48 8.30
N VAL A 157 8.99 -22.49 8.40
CA VAL A 157 9.21 -23.81 7.82
C VAL A 157 9.05 -23.76 6.29
N GLU A 158 8.03 -23.06 5.81
CA GLU A 158 7.77 -22.91 4.37
C GLU A 158 8.54 -21.74 3.77
N PRO A 159 8.86 -21.80 2.46
CA PRO A 159 9.60 -20.72 1.80
C PRO A 159 8.78 -19.42 1.76
N ASN A 160 9.45 -18.29 1.96
CA ASN A 160 8.82 -16.98 1.96
C ASN A 160 8.11 -16.60 0.64
N SER A 161 8.47 -17.26 -0.48
CA SER A 161 7.79 -17.07 -1.77
C SER A 161 6.31 -17.45 -1.76
N ARG A 162 5.89 -18.34 -0.86
CA ARG A 162 4.49 -18.72 -0.70
C ARG A 162 3.62 -17.64 -0.06
N PHE A 163 4.24 -16.62 0.51
CA PHE A 163 3.58 -15.57 1.30
C PHE A 163 3.80 -14.19 0.69
N ALA A 164 3.62 -14.07 -0.61
CA ALA A 164 3.70 -12.77 -1.27
C ALA A 164 2.49 -11.89 -0.96
N GLU A 165 1.33 -12.53 -0.74
CA GLU A 165 0.11 -11.87 -0.27
C GLU A 165 -0.55 -12.74 0.80
N ARG A 166 -1.01 -12.11 1.88
CA ARG A 166 -1.83 -12.75 2.91
C ARG A 166 -3.19 -12.07 2.96
N ARG A 167 -4.24 -12.83 2.68
CA ARG A 167 -5.63 -12.39 2.84
C ARG A 167 -6.18 -12.93 4.14
N ILE A 168 -6.66 -12.02 4.97
CA ILE A 168 -7.23 -12.32 6.28
C ILE A 168 -8.71 -12.00 6.20
N VAL A 169 -9.55 -13.02 6.23
CA VAL A 169 -11.01 -12.85 6.26
C VAL A 169 -11.44 -12.99 7.71
N ILE A 170 -11.63 -11.87 8.41
CA ILE A 170 -11.93 -11.86 9.84
C ILE A 170 -13.34 -12.34 10.11
N SER A 171 -14.29 -12.04 9.21
CA SER A 171 -15.66 -12.50 9.26
C SER A 171 -15.81 -14.00 8.97
N ASP A 172 -14.86 -14.61 8.25
CA ASP A 172 -14.80 -16.06 7.98
C ASP A 172 -13.32 -16.50 7.95
N PRO A 173 -12.73 -16.84 9.09
CA PRO A 173 -11.32 -17.21 9.18
C PRO A 173 -10.92 -18.39 8.27
N ALA A 174 -11.84 -19.30 7.95
CA ALA A 174 -11.59 -20.44 7.07
C ALA A 174 -11.38 -20.02 5.60
N ALA A 175 -11.85 -18.85 5.21
CA ALA A 175 -11.63 -18.27 3.89
C ALA A 175 -10.32 -17.47 3.79
N SER A 176 -9.55 -17.35 4.86
CA SER A 176 -8.23 -16.73 4.82
C SER A 176 -7.25 -17.57 4.01
N LEU A 177 -6.39 -16.90 3.22
CA LEU A 177 -5.45 -17.62 2.34
C LEU A 177 -4.14 -16.87 2.14
N ASP A 178 -3.08 -17.62 1.87
CA ASP A 178 -1.78 -17.13 1.44
C ASP A 178 -1.62 -17.35 -0.06
N ILE A 179 -1.07 -16.37 -0.76
CA ILE A 179 -0.91 -16.36 -2.22
C ILE A 179 0.57 -16.23 -2.55
N GLU A 180 1.02 -17.09 -3.44
CA GLU A 180 2.39 -17.10 -3.93
C GLU A 180 2.70 -15.89 -4.83
N GLU A 181 4.00 -15.62 -5.00
CA GLU A 181 4.48 -14.57 -5.91
C GLU A 181 4.02 -14.86 -7.34
N GLY A 182 3.35 -13.89 -7.94
CA GLY A 182 2.93 -13.94 -9.34
C GLY A 182 4.01 -13.44 -10.31
N ASP A 183 3.61 -13.30 -11.57
CA ASP A 183 4.49 -12.79 -12.62
C ASP A 183 4.98 -11.37 -12.35
N THR A 184 6.17 -11.08 -12.87
CA THR A 184 6.75 -9.72 -12.85
C THR A 184 5.80 -8.69 -13.45
N CYS A 185 5.56 -7.60 -12.74
CA CYS A 185 4.74 -6.51 -13.23
C CYS A 185 5.41 -5.78 -14.39
N LYS A 186 4.86 -5.90 -15.61
CA LYS A 186 5.41 -5.28 -16.84
C LYS A 186 5.47 -3.75 -16.77
N VAL A 187 4.62 -3.11 -15.98
CA VAL A 187 4.60 -1.65 -15.81
C VAL A 187 5.77 -1.21 -14.95
N PHE A 188 5.91 -1.80 -13.76
CA PHE A 188 6.96 -1.41 -12.81
C PHE A 188 8.34 -1.94 -13.17
N ALA A 189 8.45 -3.05 -13.90
CA ALA A 189 9.73 -3.57 -14.40
C ALA A 189 10.49 -2.54 -15.25
N LYS A 190 9.79 -1.68 -16.00
CA LYS A 190 10.39 -0.60 -16.79
C LYS A 190 11.02 0.51 -15.96
N ASN A 191 10.68 0.56 -14.69
CA ASN A 191 11.09 1.60 -13.74
C ASN A 191 12.12 1.10 -12.71
N LEU A 192 12.56 -0.14 -12.84
CA LEU A 192 13.44 -0.77 -11.88
C LEU A 192 14.81 -0.09 -11.84
N ALA A 193 15.30 0.22 -10.64
CA ALA A 193 16.64 0.78 -10.38
C ALA A 193 16.92 2.13 -11.06
N LYS A 194 15.93 2.96 -11.31
CA LYS A 194 16.13 4.28 -11.93
C LYS A 194 16.61 5.35 -10.95
N GLY A 195 16.42 5.14 -9.64
CA GLY A 195 16.88 6.07 -8.60
C GLY A 195 16.37 7.50 -8.80
N ASP A 196 17.28 8.46 -8.67
CA ASP A 196 16.98 9.91 -8.76
C ASP A 196 16.85 10.43 -10.22
N GLN A 197 16.41 9.58 -11.16
CA GLN A 197 16.15 10.00 -12.52
C GLN A 197 15.14 11.17 -12.55
N LYS A 198 15.41 12.19 -13.35
CA LYS A 198 14.49 13.32 -13.54
C LYS A 198 13.48 13.05 -14.67
N PRO A 199 12.21 13.45 -14.52
CA PRO A 199 11.61 13.91 -13.26
C PRO A 199 11.60 12.81 -12.20
N LEU A 200 11.65 13.18 -10.92
CA LEU A 200 11.73 12.24 -9.80
C LEU A 200 10.57 11.24 -9.88
N LEU A 201 10.90 9.95 -9.76
CA LEU A 201 9.95 8.85 -9.98
C LEU A 201 9.24 8.88 -11.36
N GLY A 202 9.73 9.65 -12.32
CA GLY A 202 9.07 9.86 -13.62
C GLY A 202 7.69 10.54 -13.51
N LEU A 203 7.49 11.39 -12.51
CA LEU A 203 6.27 12.16 -12.28
C LEU A 203 6.51 13.63 -12.64
N LEU A 204 5.81 14.14 -13.66
CA LEU A 204 5.99 15.50 -14.20
C LEU A 204 5.82 16.64 -13.19
N GLY A 205 5.20 16.40 -12.04
CA GLY A 205 5.06 17.36 -10.94
C GLY A 205 6.16 17.31 -9.89
N LEU A 206 7.20 16.50 -10.09
CA LEU A 206 8.31 16.29 -9.16
C LEU A 206 9.65 16.63 -9.84
N GLU A 207 9.78 17.86 -10.31
CA GLU A 207 11.01 18.39 -10.90
C GLU A 207 12.06 18.82 -9.88
#